data_4429ebf1cc36daa52b86c3377b8992c6
#
_entry.id   4429ebf1cc36daa52b86c3377b8992c6
#
_cell.length_a   1.000
_cell.length_b   1.000
_cell.length_c   1.000
_cell.angle_alpha   90.00
_cell.angle_beta   90.00
_cell.angle_gamma   90.00
#
_symmetry.space_group_name_H-M   'P 1'
#
loop_
_entity.id
_entity.type
_entity.pdbx_description
1 polymer ?
#
loop_
_entity_poly.entity_id
_entity_poly.type
_entity_poly.pdbx_seq_one_letter_code
_entity_poly.pdbx_strand_id
1 'polypeptide(L)'
;MKPDEYLNGDGIIYCKNCGTPRQLKISIFDREQLVPINCRCQLDSINEQRRKEKGRDFRQMVLALRKSGLSDERFSGYTFENDKGHNPEMEKAKTYVDRWSEMKEKNLGLLIWGNVGTGKTFFAGCIANALIDKGIPVVMTNFSKIINTLTGMFSEDKNRFIESLSRCELLIIDDLGIERNSEFALEQVFSVIDSRYRSRKPLIVTTNLTLDEIRNPDNLAKARIYDRILELCVPIKINNTNIRKQNAAEKIKELREIFESGA
;
A
#
# COMPACT_ATOMS: atom_id res chain seq x y z
N MET A 1 18.35 -47.92 -13.35
CA MET A 1 19.32 -46.97 -12.81
C MET A 1 19.50 -45.83 -13.83
N LYS A 2 19.41 -44.59 -13.44
CA LYS A 2 19.58 -43.44 -14.33
C LYS A 2 21.06 -43.16 -14.60
N PRO A 3 21.43 -42.41 -15.68
CA PRO A 3 22.82 -42.15 -16.03
C PRO A 3 23.62 -41.44 -14.92
N ASP A 4 22.92 -40.68 -14.09
CA ASP A 4 23.44 -39.88 -12.97
C ASP A 4 23.38 -40.60 -11.60
N GLU A 5 23.17 -41.94 -11.62
CA GLU A 5 23.06 -42.80 -10.45
C GLU A 5 24.17 -43.85 -10.40
N TYR A 6 24.55 -44.24 -9.18
CA TYR A 6 25.38 -45.42 -8.96
C TYR A 6 24.92 -46.22 -7.74
N LEU A 7 25.13 -47.50 -7.74
CA LEU A 7 24.84 -48.39 -6.62
C LEU A 7 26.07 -48.41 -5.70
N ASN A 8 25.88 -48.15 -4.42
CA ASN A 8 26.92 -48.24 -3.42
C ASN A 8 26.99 -49.68 -2.83
N GLY A 9 28.05 -50.00 -2.08
CA GLY A 9 28.24 -51.30 -1.45
C GLY A 9 27.18 -51.71 -0.41
N ASP A 10 26.38 -50.75 0.04
CA ASP A 10 25.25 -50.94 0.96
C ASP A 10 23.94 -51.32 0.22
N GLY A 11 23.94 -51.44 -1.11
CA GLY A 11 22.75 -51.73 -1.93
C GLY A 11 21.82 -50.54 -2.12
N ILE A 12 22.21 -49.32 -1.81
CA ILE A 12 21.45 -48.10 -1.95
C ILE A 12 21.93 -47.32 -3.19
N ILE A 13 20.99 -46.72 -3.93
CA ILE A 13 21.31 -45.84 -5.07
C ILE A 13 21.72 -44.44 -4.58
N TYR A 14 22.84 -43.98 -5.10
CA TYR A 14 23.41 -42.65 -4.80
C TYR A 14 23.46 -41.77 -6.05
N CYS A 15 23.47 -40.48 -5.85
CA CYS A 15 23.64 -39.47 -6.90
C CYS A 15 25.13 -39.30 -7.23
N LYS A 16 25.52 -39.41 -8.51
CA LYS A 16 26.92 -39.15 -8.95
C LYS A 16 27.36 -37.70 -8.75
N ASN A 17 26.41 -36.75 -8.84
CA ASN A 17 26.75 -35.32 -8.80
C ASN A 17 27.04 -34.82 -7.37
N CYS A 18 26.27 -35.29 -6.37
CA CYS A 18 26.36 -34.78 -4.99
C CYS A 18 26.74 -35.85 -3.95
N GLY A 19 26.91 -37.12 -4.37
CA GLY A 19 27.28 -38.21 -3.49
C GLY A 19 26.26 -38.57 -2.40
N THR A 20 25.03 -38.02 -2.45
CA THR A 20 24.03 -38.31 -1.43
C THR A 20 23.06 -39.40 -1.90
N PRO A 21 22.43 -40.16 -0.96
CA PRO A 21 21.53 -41.25 -1.30
C PRO A 21 20.28 -40.74 -2.04
N ARG A 22 19.77 -41.53 -2.94
CA ARG A 22 18.48 -41.38 -3.62
C ARG A 22 17.42 -42.36 -3.15
N GLN A 23 17.78 -43.21 -2.22
CA GLN A 23 16.90 -44.16 -1.56
C GLN A 23 17.14 -44.13 -0.05
N LEU A 24 16.10 -44.37 0.71
CA LEU A 24 16.12 -44.57 2.14
C LEU A 24 15.57 -45.94 2.47
N LYS A 25 16.25 -46.69 3.32
CA LYS A 25 15.79 -47.98 3.82
C LYS A 25 14.87 -47.72 5.01
N ILE A 26 13.63 -48.12 4.91
CA ILE A 26 12.62 -48.02 5.96
C ILE A 26 12.10 -49.40 6.32
N SER A 27 11.79 -49.63 7.60
CA SER A 27 11.17 -50.84 8.08
C SER A 27 9.69 -50.55 8.36
N ILE A 28 8.78 -51.28 7.71
CA ILE A 28 7.33 -51.20 7.89
C ILE A 28 6.83 -52.63 8.18
N PHE A 29 6.23 -52.86 9.33
CA PHE A 29 5.73 -54.17 9.75
C PHE A 29 6.75 -55.29 9.57
N ASP A 30 7.96 -55.12 10.11
CA ASP A 30 9.12 -56.02 10.06
C ASP A 30 9.60 -56.36 8.60
N ARG A 31 9.19 -55.57 7.61
CA ARG A 31 9.70 -55.67 6.23
C ARG A 31 10.51 -54.44 5.89
N GLU A 32 11.72 -54.68 5.43
CA GLU A 32 12.59 -53.60 4.94
C GLU A 32 12.20 -53.26 3.49
N GLN A 33 12.03 -51.94 3.24
CA GLN A 33 11.74 -51.43 1.90
C GLN A 33 12.68 -50.25 1.59
N LEU A 34 13.13 -50.18 0.33
CA LEU A 34 13.84 -49.01 -0.19
C LEU A 34 12.85 -48.04 -0.83
N VAL A 35 12.73 -46.87 -0.26
CA VAL A 35 11.90 -45.79 -0.78
C VAL A 35 12.74 -44.71 -1.46
N PRO A 36 12.30 -44.21 -2.64
CA PRO A 36 13.03 -43.15 -3.31
C PRO A 36 12.96 -41.85 -2.52
N ILE A 37 14.10 -41.15 -2.44
CA ILE A 37 14.22 -39.82 -1.85
C ILE A 37 14.95 -38.89 -2.82
N ASN A 38 14.75 -37.59 -2.66
CA ASN A 38 15.51 -36.61 -3.42
C ASN A 38 16.92 -36.46 -2.83
N CYS A 39 17.92 -36.57 -3.69
CA CYS A 39 19.30 -36.23 -3.31
C CYS A 39 19.46 -34.72 -3.08
N ARG A 40 20.58 -34.31 -2.48
CA ARG A 40 20.83 -32.91 -2.12
C ARG A 40 20.69 -31.96 -3.31
N CYS A 41 21.28 -32.27 -4.46
CA CYS A 41 21.22 -31.40 -5.64
C CYS A 41 19.80 -31.29 -6.23
N GLN A 42 18.96 -32.33 -6.12
CA GLN A 42 17.53 -32.24 -6.48
C GLN A 42 16.75 -31.36 -5.50
N LEU A 43 16.99 -31.50 -4.19
CA LEU A 43 16.38 -30.62 -3.18
C LEU A 43 16.76 -29.17 -3.37
N ASP A 44 18.05 -28.90 -3.67
CA ASP A 44 18.53 -27.53 -3.93
C ASP A 44 17.85 -26.95 -5.18
N SER A 45 17.74 -27.73 -6.26
CA SER A 45 17.02 -27.30 -7.48
C SER A 45 15.54 -27.04 -7.22
N ILE A 46 14.85 -27.91 -6.48
CA ILE A 46 13.45 -27.73 -6.10
C ILE A 46 13.27 -26.46 -5.24
N ASN A 47 14.16 -26.25 -4.28
CA ASN A 47 14.10 -25.06 -3.41
C ASN A 47 14.37 -23.77 -4.20
N GLU A 48 15.27 -23.79 -5.16
CA GLU A 48 15.53 -22.65 -6.04
C GLU A 48 14.34 -22.34 -6.94
N GLN A 49 13.72 -23.36 -7.53
CA GLN A 49 12.48 -23.20 -8.31
C GLN A 49 11.35 -22.60 -7.47
N ARG A 50 11.11 -23.14 -6.27
CA ARG A 50 10.11 -22.60 -5.33
C ARG A 50 10.38 -21.14 -4.95
N ARG A 51 11.66 -20.76 -4.78
CA ARG A 51 12.05 -19.36 -4.54
C ARG A 51 11.69 -18.46 -5.71
N LYS A 52 12.00 -18.91 -6.94
CA LYS A 52 11.69 -18.16 -8.19
C LYS A 52 10.18 -18.03 -8.40
N GLU A 53 9.41 -19.07 -8.14
CA GLU A 53 7.95 -19.06 -8.21
C GLU A 53 7.35 -18.08 -7.20
N LYS A 54 7.70 -18.21 -5.92
CA LYS A 54 7.26 -17.26 -4.87
C LYS A 54 7.61 -15.81 -5.20
N GLY A 55 8.78 -15.56 -5.77
CA GLY A 55 9.20 -14.22 -6.19
C GLY A 55 8.39 -13.69 -7.38
N ARG A 56 7.93 -14.55 -8.30
CA ARG A 56 7.03 -14.16 -9.40
C ARG A 56 5.64 -13.85 -8.89
N ASP A 57 5.09 -14.72 -8.06
CA ASP A 57 3.76 -14.58 -7.47
C ASP A 57 3.67 -13.29 -6.65
N PHE A 58 4.70 -13.02 -5.84
CA PHE A 58 4.78 -11.77 -5.08
C PHE A 58 4.80 -10.53 -5.97
N ARG A 59 5.60 -10.52 -7.06
CA ARG A 59 5.62 -9.39 -8.01
C ARG A 59 4.27 -9.19 -8.70
N GLN A 60 3.62 -10.26 -9.10
CA GLN A 60 2.28 -10.18 -9.70
C GLN A 60 1.25 -9.63 -8.71
N MET A 61 1.31 -10.05 -7.45
CA MET A 61 0.47 -9.51 -6.37
C MET A 61 0.69 -7.99 -6.19
N VAL A 62 1.95 -7.53 -6.10
CA VAL A 62 2.27 -6.10 -5.97
C VAL A 62 1.72 -5.29 -7.15
N LEU A 63 1.89 -5.79 -8.39
CA LEU A 63 1.33 -5.13 -9.58
C LEU A 63 -0.20 -5.04 -9.54
N ALA A 64 -0.87 -6.11 -9.11
CA ALA A 64 -2.33 -6.13 -8.96
C ALA A 64 -2.78 -5.13 -7.88
N LEU A 65 -2.09 -5.07 -6.73
CA LEU A 65 -2.37 -4.11 -5.67
C LEU A 65 -2.17 -2.66 -6.13
N ARG A 66 -1.11 -2.35 -6.90
CA ARG A 66 -0.91 -1.01 -7.47
C ARG A 66 -2.06 -0.62 -8.40
N LYS A 67 -2.44 -1.52 -9.31
CA LYS A 67 -3.52 -1.27 -10.27
C LYS A 67 -4.88 -1.07 -9.60
N SER A 68 -5.19 -1.82 -8.56
CA SER A 68 -6.47 -1.74 -7.86
C SER A 68 -6.50 -0.69 -6.76
N GLY A 69 -5.37 -0.44 -6.11
CA GLY A 69 -5.27 0.41 -4.92
C GLY A 69 -5.00 1.89 -5.21
N LEU A 70 -4.30 2.21 -6.30
CA LEU A 70 -3.97 3.59 -6.65
C LEU A 70 -4.95 4.11 -7.71
N SER A 71 -5.88 4.95 -7.31
CA SER A 71 -6.96 5.43 -8.16
C SER A 71 -6.55 6.44 -9.23
N ASP A 72 -5.32 6.97 -9.18
CA ASP A 72 -4.75 7.94 -10.12
C ASP A 72 -3.32 7.50 -10.46
N GLU A 73 -2.96 7.50 -11.74
CA GLU A 73 -1.62 7.10 -12.21
C GLU A 73 -0.50 7.95 -11.60
N ARG A 74 -0.77 9.22 -11.27
CA ARG A 74 0.19 10.10 -10.60
C ARG A 74 0.66 9.56 -9.26
N PHE A 75 -0.19 8.81 -8.55
CA PHE A 75 0.14 8.25 -7.25
C PHE A 75 1.26 7.20 -7.35
N SER A 76 1.40 6.52 -8.49
CA SER A 76 2.48 5.54 -8.71
C SER A 76 3.88 6.15 -8.64
N GLY A 77 4.01 7.43 -8.96
CA GLY A 77 5.27 8.18 -8.88
C GLY A 77 5.57 8.77 -7.49
N TYR A 78 4.69 8.63 -6.51
CA TYR A 78 4.90 9.17 -5.17
C TYR A 78 5.64 8.14 -4.30
N THR A 79 6.96 8.10 -4.46
CA THR A 79 7.85 7.17 -3.76
C THR A 79 8.89 7.93 -2.94
N PHE A 80 9.49 7.27 -1.95
CA PHE A 80 10.55 7.88 -1.15
C PHE A 80 11.82 8.18 -1.96
N GLU A 81 12.07 7.44 -3.06
CA GLU A 81 13.18 7.69 -3.97
C GLU A 81 12.99 9.00 -4.75
N ASN A 82 11.74 9.38 -5.02
CA ASN A 82 11.38 10.62 -5.71
C ASN A 82 11.26 11.83 -4.77
N ASP A 83 11.51 11.65 -3.47
CA ASP A 83 11.51 12.76 -2.51
C ASP A 83 12.74 13.65 -2.72
N LYS A 84 12.47 14.92 -3.01
CA LYS A 84 13.52 15.95 -3.20
C LYS A 84 14.00 16.57 -1.88
N GLY A 85 13.59 16.02 -0.74
CA GLY A 85 13.99 16.54 0.59
C GLY A 85 13.32 17.85 0.99
N HIS A 86 12.24 18.24 0.31
CA HIS A 86 11.54 19.51 0.61
C HIS A 86 10.73 19.44 1.91
N ASN A 87 10.37 18.25 2.37
CA ASN A 87 9.49 18.06 3.51
C ASN A 87 10.22 17.36 4.67
N PRO A 88 10.56 18.07 5.75
CA PRO A 88 11.24 17.46 6.90
C PRO A 88 10.41 16.38 7.61
N GLU A 89 9.08 16.39 7.42
CA GLU A 89 8.19 15.41 8.03
C GLU A 89 8.23 14.03 7.34
N MET A 90 8.94 13.88 6.21
CA MET A 90 9.02 12.60 5.48
C MET A 90 9.60 11.46 6.32
N GLU A 91 10.43 11.75 7.30
CA GLU A 91 10.93 10.73 8.25
C GLU A 91 9.79 10.10 9.06
N LYS A 92 8.71 10.84 9.34
CA LYS A 92 7.51 10.28 9.99
C LYS A 92 6.77 9.31 9.06
N ALA A 93 6.75 9.60 7.74
CA ALA A 93 6.17 8.67 6.75
C ALA A 93 6.95 7.36 6.68
N LYS A 94 8.29 7.42 6.67
CA LYS A 94 9.16 6.24 6.70
C LYS A 94 8.94 5.44 7.98
N THR A 95 8.95 6.10 9.13
CA THR A 95 8.69 5.47 10.44
C THR A 95 7.32 4.77 10.47
N TYR A 96 6.28 5.40 9.90
CA TYR A 96 4.94 4.80 9.80
C TYR A 96 4.96 3.50 9.01
N VAL A 97 5.66 3.48 7.87
CA VAL A 97 5.81 2.28 7.01
C VAL A 97 6.66 1.20 7.69
N ASP A 98 7.73 1.57 8.38
CA ASP A 98 8.62 0.61 9.04
C ASP A 98 7.97 -0.04 10.27
N ARG A 99 7.15 0.73 10.96
CA ARG A 99 6.38 0.24 12.13
C ARG A 99 4.94 -0.14 11.78
N TRP A 100 4.65 -0.49 10.53
CA TRP A 100 3.29 -0.77 10.04
C TRP A 100 2.53 -1.77 10.90
N SER A 101 3.17 -2.84 11.34
CA SER A 101 2.50 -3.86 12.18
C SER A 101 1.93 -3.26 13.46
N GLU A 102 2.68 -2.36 14.10
CA GLU A 102 2.25 -1.65 15.31
C GLU A 102 1.13 -0.63 15.00
N MET A 103 1.26 0.13 13.88
CA MET A 103 0.24 1.09 13.46
C MET A 103 -1.09 0.39 13.18
N LYS A 104 -1.04 -0.79 12.54
CA LYS A 104 -2.20 -1.62 12.28
C LYS A 104 -2.83 -2.17 13.56
N GLU A 105 -2.03 -2.74 14.45
CA GLU A 105 -2.50 -3.32 15.70
C GLU A 105 -3.21 -2.30 16.60
N LYS A 106 -2.65 -1.09 16.70
CA LYS A 106 -3.17 0.02 17.47
C LYS A 106 -4.23 0.86 16.73
N ASN A 107 -4.56 0.51 15.48
CA ASN A 107 -5.47 1.27 14.62
C ASN A 107 -5.08 2.75 14.50
N LEU A 108 -3.79 3.06 14.34
CA LEU A 108 -3.29 4.42 14.27
C LEU A 108 -3.29 4.95 12.84
N GLY A 109 -4.19 5.86 12.54
CA GLY A 109 -4.23 6.62 11.29
C GLY A 109 -3.51 7.97 11.38
N LEU A 110 -3.48 8.70 10.25
CA LEU A 110 -2.86 10.03 10.17
C LEU A 110 -3.83 11.03 9.54
N LEU A 111 -3.96 12.20 10.17
CA LEU A 111 -4.60 13.38 9.60
C LEU A 111 -3.50 14.34 9.12
N ILE A 112 -3.22 14.36 7.83
CA ILE A 112 -2.16 15.17 7.23
C ILE A 112 -2.77 16.49 6.78
N TRP A 113 -2.45 17.58 7.47
CA TRP A 113 -3.03 18.89 7.23
C TRP A 113 -2.00 19.97 6.94
N GLY A 114 -2.42 21.06 6.32
CA GLY A 114 -1.56 22.21 6.00
C GLY A 114 -1.95 22.88 4.69
N ASN A 115 -1.24 23.93 4.30
CA ASN A 115 -1.56 24.77 3.16
C ASN A 115 -1.53 24.00 1.81
N VAL A 116 -2.16 24.58 0.80
CA VAL A 116 -2.17 24.03 -0.56
C VAL A 116 -0.74 23.98 -1.13
N GLY A 117 -0.40 22.87 -1.78
CA GLY A 117 0.89 22.73 -2.48
C GLY A 117 2.06 22.34 -1.59
N THR A 118 1.87 22.02 -0.31
CA THR A 118 2.93 21.69 0.64
C THR A 118 3.43 20.24 0.57
N GLY A 119 2.84 19.38 -0.28
CA GLY A 119 3.27 17.98 -0.45
C GLY A 119 2.50 16.94 0.37
N LYS A 120 1.33 17.26 0.93
CA LYS A 120 0.49 16.30 1.71
C LYS A 120 0.15 15.04 0.94
N THR A 121 -0.35 15.19 -0.29
CA THR A 121 -0.70 14.06 -1.17
C THR A 121 0.53 13.21 -1.50
N PHE A 122 1.69 13.85 -1.72
CA PHE A 122 2.95 13.14 -1.94
C PHE A 122 3.36 12.32 -0.72
N PHE A 123 3.29 12.91 0.46
CA PHE A 123 3.55 12.22 1.73
C PHE A 123 2.69 10.95 1.89
N ALA A 124 1.37 11.09 1.68
CA ALA A 124 0.44 9.96 1.76
C ALA A 124 0.70 8.91 0.68
N GLY A 125 1.05 9.34 -0.54
CA GLY A 125 1.39 8.46 -1.65
C GLY A 125 2.68 7.67 -1.44
N CYS A 126 3.70 8.26 -0.81
CA CYS A 126 4.91 7.54 -0.41
C CYS A 126 4.59 6.39 0.55
N ILE A 127 3.74 6.62 1.55
CA ILE A 127 3.28 5.56 2.45
C ILE A 127 2.52 4.48 1.68
N ALA A 128 1.59 4.87 0.78
CA ALA A 128 0.81 3.93 -0.02
C ALA A 128 1.71 3.00 -0.84
N ASN A 129 2.63 3.57 -1.62
CA ASN A 129 3.52 2.80 -2.48
C ASN A 129 4.44 1.87 -1.68
N ALA A 130 5.06 2.37 -0.62
CA ALA A 130 5.97 1.58 0.20
C ALA A 130 5.26 0.40 0.90
N LEU A 131 4.01 0.56 1.33
CA LEU A 131 3.23 -0.54 1.90
C LEU A 131 2.78 -1.54 0.83
N ILE A 132 2.38 -1.08 -0.36
CA ILE A 132 2.06 -1.94 -1.50
C ILE A 132 3.28 -2.78 -1.90
N ASP A 133 4.48 -2.21 -1.92
CA ASP A 133 5.73 -2.92 -2.20
C ASP A 133 6.06 -3.99 -1.16
N LYS A 134 5.57 -3.83 0.06
CA LYS A 134 5.58 -4.87 1.11
C LYS A 134 4.43 -5.89 0.97
N GLY A 135 3.61 -5.81 -0.09
CA GLY A 135 2.46 -6.70 -0.34
C GLY A 135 1.24 -6.41 0.51
N ILE A 136 1.15 -5.21 1.09
CA ILE A 136 0.03 -4.81 1.94
C ILE A 136 -1.06 -4.15 1.08
N PRO A 137 -2.33 -4.59 1.16
CA PRO A 137 -3.43 -3.97 0.43
C PRO A 137 -3.72 -2.55 0.91
N VAL A 138 -3.42 -1.57 0.06
CA VAL A 138 -3.72 -0.14 0.29
C VAL A 138 -4.66 0.36 -0.80
N VAL A 139 -5.64 1.17 -0.42
CA VAL A 139 -6.46 1.95 -1.36
C VAL A 139 -6.21 3.43 -1.11
N MET A 140 -5.81 4.15 -2.16
CA MET A 140 -5.66 5.61 -2.14
C MET A 140 -6.60 6.23 -3.17
N THR A 141 -7.49 7.09 -2.71
CA THR A 141 -8.54 7.74 -3.50
C THR A 141 -8.81 9.15 -2.93
N ASN A 142 -9.84 9.83 -3.42
CA ASN A 142 -10.32 11.09 -2.86
C ASN A 142 -11.84 11.10 -2.75
N PHE A 143 -12.39 11.96 -1.90
CA PHE A 143 -13.84 12.02 -1.67
C PHE A 143 -14.63 12.37 -2.93
N SER A 144 -14.15 13.27 -3.78
CA SER A 144 -14.81 13.61 -5.04
C SER A 144 -15.01 12.38 -5.93
N LYS A 145 -14.00 11.53 -6.04
CA LYS A 145 -14.10 10.28 -6.81
C LYS A 145 -15.05 9.29 -6.18
N ILE A 146 -15.02 9.14 -4.85
CA ILE A 146 -15.96 8.30 -4.11
C ILE A 146 -17.39 8.76 -4.35
N ILE A 147 -17.68 10.05 -4.15
CA ILE A 147 -19.03 10.64 -4.31
C ILE A 147 -19.53 10.44 -5.74
N ASN A 148 -18.69 10.75 -6.74
CA ASN A 148 -19.06 10.56 -8.15
C ASN A 148 -19.40 9.09 -8.47
N THR A 149 -18.63 8.15 -7.92
CA THR A 149 -18.90 6.73 -8.08
C THR A 149 -20.24 6.34 -7.43
N LEU A 150 -20.51 6.82 -6.22
CA LEU A 150 -21.73 6.52 -5.47
C LEU A 150 -22.98 7.17 -6.08
N THR A 151 -22.85 8.31 -6.76
CA THR A 151 -23.99 9.03 -7.36
C THR A 151 -24.70 8.19 -8.44
N GLY A 152 -23.97 7.34 -9.17
CA GLY A 152 -24.53 6.49 -10.23
C GLY A 152 -24.97 5.09 -9.78
N MET A 153 -24.90 4.77 -8.49
CA MET A 153 -25.15 3.41 -7.98
C MET A 153 -26.53 3.27 -7.31
N PHE A 154 -27.13 2.07 -7.37
CA PHE A 154 -28.25 1.67 -6.54
C PHE A 154 -27.82 1.41 -5.08
N SER A 155 -28.78 1.42 -4.14
CA SER A 155 -28.52 1.35 -2.70
C SER A 155 -27.65 0.14 -2.28
N GLU A 156 -27.94 -1.05 -2.81
CA GLU A 156 -27.17 -2.26 -2.50
C GLU A 156 -25.73 -2.18 -3.01
N ASP A 157 -25.53 -1.64 -4.21
CA ASP A 157 -24.20 -1.49 -4.80
C ASP A 157 -23.37 -0.44 -4.06
N LYS A 158 -24.03 0.64 -3.56
CA LYS A 158 -23.37 1.64 -2.69
C LYS A 158 -22.78 1.00 -1.45
N ASN A 159 -23.55 0.18 -0.75
CA ASN A 159 -23.09 -0.50 0.47
C ASN A 159 -21.91 -1.43 0.16
N ARG A 160 -22.01 -2.23 -0.89
CA ARG A 160 -20.90 -3.12 -1.33
C ARG A 160 -19.64 -2.34 -1.68
N PHE A 161 -19.78 -1.19 -2.35
CA PHE A 161 -18.64 -0.35 -2.68
C PHE A 161 -17.99 0.23 -1.42
N ILE A 162 -18.75 0.80 -0.49
CA ILE A 162 -18.25 1.32 0.79
C ILE A 162 -17.56 0.22 1.60
N GLU A 163 -18.16 -0.96 1.68
CA GLU A 163 -17.53 -2.12 2.33
C GLU A 163 -16.23 -2.52 1.65
N SER A 164 -16.17 -2.48 0.32
CA SER A 164 -14.95 -2.81 -0.43
C SER A 164 -13.78 -1.89 -0.08
N LEU A 165 -14.05 -0.59 0.09
CA LEU A 165 -13.06 0.39 0.56
C LEU A 165 -12.56 0.05 1.98
N SER A 166 -13.44 -0.47 2.83
CA SER A 166 -13.08 -0.82 4.22
C SER A 166 -12.34 -2.16 4.35
N ARG A 167 -12.31 -3.00 3.29
CA ARG A 167 -11.59 -4.29 3.30
C ARG A 167 -10.07 -4.14 3.23
N CYS A 168 -9.55 -3.09 2.56
CA CYS A 168 -8.12 -2.87 2.48
C CYS A 168 -7.49 -2.68 3.89
N GLU A 169 -6.20 -2.96 4.00
CA GLU A 169 -5.49 -2.82 5.28
C GLU A 169 -5.29 -1.35 5.65
N LEU A 170 -4.97 -0.50 4.67
CA LEU A 170 -4.89 0.96 4.83
C LEU A 170 -5.77 1.64 3.80
N LEU A 171 -6.66 2.53 4.24
CA LEU A 171 -7.41 3.44 3.39
C LEU A 171 -6.80 4.83 3.47
N ILE A 172 -6.52 5.43 2.33
CA ILE A 172 -6.02 6.81 2.21
C ILE A 172 -7.04 7.62 1.42
N ILE A 173 -7.55 8.69 2.00
CA ILE A 173 -8.50 9.58 1.36
C ILE A 173 -7.88 10.98 1.26
N ASP A 174 -7.60 11.38 0.03
CA ASP A 174 -6.96 12.65 -0.27
C ASP A 174 -8.00 13.79 -0.36
N ASP A 175 -7.60 14.99 0.03
CA ASP A 175 -8.34 16.24 -0.14
C ASP A 175 -9.73 16.28 0.55
N LEU A 176 -9.78 16.00 1.87
CA LEU A 176 -10.97 16.26 2.69
C LEU A 176 -11.27 17.76 2.72
N GLY A 177 -12.57 18.13 2.56
CA GLY A 177 -13.05 19.52 2.63
C GLY A 177 -13.23 20.18 1.25
N ILE A 178 -12.97 19.47 0.16
CA ILE A 178 -13.22 19.95 -1.21
C ILE A 178 -14.63 19.52 -1.69
N GLU A 179 -15.29 18.66 -0.93
CA GLU A 179 -16.63 18.15 -1.25
C GLU A 179 -17.63 19.29 -1.34
N ARG A 180 -18.56 19.18 -2.29
CA ARG A 180 -19.72 20.06 -2.32
C ARG A 180 -20.46 19.94 -0.99
N ASN A 181 -20.78 21.07 -0.35
CA ASN A 181 -21.57 21.13 0.90
C ASN A 181 -23.04 20.70 0.69
N SER A 182 -23.30 19.66 -0.10
CA SER A 182 -24.61 19.07 -0.25
C SER A 182 -24.83 18.03 0.85
N GLU A 183 -26.06 17.93 1.36
CA GLU A 183 -26.43 16.92 2.35
C GLU A 183 -26.06 15.50 1.88
N PHE A 184 -26.33 15.21 0.60
CA PHE A 184 -25.94 13.93 -0.01
C PHE A 184 -24.43 13.66 0.08
N ALA A 185 -23.59 14.65 -0.28
CA ALA A 185 -22.14 14.45 -0.23
C ALA A 185 -21.66 14.20 1.21
N LEU A 186 -22.15 14.97 2.18
CA LEU A 186 -21.80 14.78 3.60
C LEU A 186 -22.27 13.42 4.13
N GLU A 187 -23.45 12.94 3.73
CA GLU A 187 -23.95 11.61 4.08
C GLU A 187 -23.04 10.49 3.54
N GLN A 188 -22.61 10.61 2.27
CA GLN A 188 -21.72 9.61 1.67
C GLN A 188 -20.33 9.62 2.34
N VAL A 189 -19.78 10.81 2.61
CA VAL A 189 -18.52 10.96 3.35
C VAL A 189 -18.64 10.32 4.74
N PHE A 190 -19.72 10.64 5.47
CA PHE A 190 -19.99 10.04 6.76
C PHE A 190 -20.04 8.51 6.67
N SER A 191 -20.77 7.96 5.70
CA SER A 191 -20.91 6.51 5.53
C SER A 191 -19.59 5.81 5.31
N VAL A 192 -18.69 6.40 4.51
CA VAL A 192 -17.33 5.86 4.26
C VAL A 192 -16.49 5.91 5.54
N ILE A 193 -16.45 7.05 6.22
CA ILE A 193 -15.66 7.22 7.46
C ILE A 193 -16.20 6.32 8.57
N ASP A 194 -17.54 6.21 8.74
CA ASP A 194 -18.16 5.34 9.73
C ASP A 194 -17.90 3.85 9.46
N SER A 195 -17.95 3.43 8.20
CA SER A 195 -17.60 2.06 7.81
C SER A 195 -16.14 1.76 8.14
N ARG A 196 -15.23 2.72 7.88
CA ARG A 196 -13.81 2.58 8.22
C ARG A 196 -13.59 2.55 9.72
N TYR A 197 -14.23 3.42 10.47
CA TYR A 197 -14.22 3.44 11.93
C TYR A 197 -14.62 2.09 12.53
N ARG A 198 -15.73 1.52 12.08
CA ARG A 198 -16.22 0.20 12.53
C ARG A 198 -15.30 -0.95 12.13
N SER A 199 -14.57 -0.83 11.03
CA SER A 199 -13.63 -1.87 10.58
C SER A 199 -12.38 -2.00 11.47
N ARG A 200 -12.11 -1.03 12.35
CA ARG A 200 -10.90 -0.93 13.19
C ARG A 200 -9.62 -1.09 12.39
N LYS A 201 -9.53 -0.43 11.26
CA LYS A 201 -8.35 -0.42 10.40
C LYS A 201 -7.85 1.00 10.18
N PRO A 202 -6.52 1.24 10.09
CA PRO A 202 -5.95 2.56 9.96
C PRO A 202 -6.48 3.34 8.76
N LEU A 203 -6.68 4.64 8.95
CA LEU A 203 -7.12 5.62 7.97
C LEU A 203 -6.08 6.73 7.85
N ILE A 204 -5.74 7.13 6.64
CA ILE A 204 -5.00 8.38 6.40
C ILE A 204 -5.91 9.33 5.64
N VAL A 205 -5.99 10.56 6.13
CA VAL A 205 -6.75 11.64 5.49
C VAL A 205 -5.81 12.81 5.24
N THR A 206 -5.84 13.39 4.04
CA THR A 206 -5.18 14.68 3.79
C THR A 206 -6.21 15.78 3.68
N THR A 207 -5.86 16.99 4.10
CA THR A 207 -6.77 18.14 4.05
C THR A 207 -6.03 19.47 3.99
N ASN A 208 -6.68 20.47 3.39
CA ASN A 208 -6.25 21.86 3.44
C ASN A 208 -6.90 22.63 4.60
N LEU A 209 -7.87 22.04 5.28
CA LEU A 209 -8.49 22.63 6.47
C LEU A 209 -7.46 22.73 7.59
N THR A 210 -7.57 23.78 8.36
CA THR A 210 -6.80 23.93 9.61
C THR A 210 -7.34 22.98 10.68
N LEU A 211 -6.52 22.67 11.67
CA LEU A 211 -6.96 21.83 12.78
C LEU A 211 -8.08 22.48 13.59
N ASP A 212 -8.13 23.82 13.59
CA ASP A 212 -9.19 24.59 14.25
C ASP A 212 -10.53 24.45 13.51
N GLU A 213 -10.55 24.53 12.17
CA GLU A 213 -11.76 24.28 11.37
C GLU A 213 -12.28 22.85 11.52
N ILE A 214 -11.39 21.89 11.73
CA ILE A 214 -11.77 20.49 11.96
C ILE A 214 -12.36 20.28 13.36
N ARG A 215 -11.82 20.97 14.36
CA ARG A 215 -12.29 20.91 15.76
C ARG A 215 -13.57 21.69 16.00
N ASN A 216 -13.79 22.76 15.23
CA ASN A 216 -14.91 23.68 15.39
C ASN A 216 -15.70 23.79 14.06
N PRO A 217 -16.34 22.69 13.60
CA PRO A 217 -17.06 22.70 12.34
C PRO A 217 -18.36 23.53 12.40
N ASP A 218 -18.77 24.07 11.27
CA ASP A 218 -19.91 24.96 11.10
C ASP A 218 -21.28 24.25 11.16
N ASN A 219 -21.32 22.93 11.07
CA ASN A 219 -22.56 22.15 11.14
C ASN A 219 -22.36 20.76 11.76
N LEU A 220 -23.49 20.18 12.21
CA LEU A 220 -23.52 18.89 12.89
C LEU A 220 -23.06 17.71 12.00
N ALA A 221 -23.31 17.75 10.70
CA ALA A 221 -22.91 16.68 9.79
C ALA A 221 -21.38 16.59 9.68
N LYS A 222 -20.71 17.73 9.51
CA LYS A 222 -19.25 17.83 9.55
C LYS A 222 -18.69 17.44 10.92
N ALA A 223 -19.33 17.88 12.00
CA ALA A 223 -18.91 17.53 13.36
C ALA A 223 -18.81 16.01 13.54
N ARG A 224 -19.83 15.26 13.11
CA ARG A 224 -19.85 13.80 13.19
C ARG A 224 -18.75 13.12 12.36
N ILE A 225 -18.39 13.69 11.19
CA ILE A 225 -17.32 13.19 10.33
C ILE A 225 -15.96 13.45 10.99
N TYR A 226 -15.73 14.70 11.40
CA TYR A 226 -14.43 15.14 11.91
C TYR A 226 -14.10 14.54 13.27
N ASP A 227 -15.09 14.32 14.12
CA ASP A 227 -14.93 13.64 15.41
C ASP A 227 -14.35 12.22 15.21
N ARG A 228 -14.93 11.44 14.30
CA ARG A 228 -14.40 10.12 13.96
C ARG A 228 -13.00 10.15 13.34
N ILE A 229 -12.72 11.14 12.49
CA ILE A 229 -11.39 11.30 11.91
C ILE A 229 -10.37 11.64 12.99
N LEU A 230 -10.70 12.52 13.92
CA LEU A 230 -9.82 12.89 15.02
C LEU A 230 -9.58 11.75 16.00
N GLU A 231 -10.55 10.85 16.18
CA GLU A 231 -10.37 9.64 16.99
C GLU A 231 -9.46 8.61 16.30
N LEU A 232 -9.61 8.43 14.96
CA LEU A 232 -8.83 7.46 14.19
C LEU A 232 -7.42 7.94 13.82
N CYS A 233 -7.22 9.25 13.72
CA CYS A 233 -6.06 9.82 13.04
C CYS A 233 -5.29 10.81 13.91
N VAL A 234 -3.99 10.60 14.02
CA VAL A 234 -3.07 11.54 14.67
C VAL A 234 -2.77 12.69 13.72
N PRO A 235 -2.99 13.97 14.13
CA PRO A 235 -2.71 15.12 13.27
C PRO A 235 -1.21 15.31 13.02
N ILE A 236 -0.83 15.44 11.75
CA ILE A 236 0.52 15.84 11.32
C ILE A 236 0.40 17.07 10.43
N LYS A 237 1.05 18.16 10.84
CA LYS A 237 1.12 19.38 10.04
C LYS A 237 2.25 19.30 9.03
N ILE A 238 1.96 19.47 7.75
CA ILE A 238 2.97 19.68 6.73
C ILE A 238 3.16 21.17 6.53
N ASN A 239 4.26 21.66 7.07
CA ASN A 239 4.59 23.08 7.06
C ASN A 239 5.71 23.34 6.05
N ASN A 240 5.38 23.43 4.77
CA ASN A 240 6.33 23.62 3.71
C ASN A 240 5.93 24.78 2.78
N THR A 241 6.91 25.32 2.04
CA THR A 241 6.65 26.24 0.94
C THR A 241 5.81 25.56 -0.15
N ASN A 242 5.12 26.36 -0.96
CA ASN A 242 4.28 25.82 -2.02
C ASN A 242 5.17 25.25 -3.16
N ILE A 243 5.42 23.94 -3.12
CA ILE A 243 6.24 23.20 -4.09
C ILE A 243 5.70 23.34 -5.53
N ARG A 244 4.37 23.44 -5.70
CA ARG A 244 3.77 23.64 -7.05
C ARG A 244 4.17 25.00 -7.64
N LYS A 245 4.25 26.05 -6.82
CA LYS A 245 4.72 27.38 -7.27
C LYS A 245 6.20 27.36 -7.62
N GLN A 246 7.02 26.65 -6.84
CA GLN A 246 8.45 26.49 -7.14
C GLN A 246 8.66 25.75 -8.46
N ASN A 247 8.02 24.58 -8.66
CA ASN A 247 8.10 23.81 -9.89
C ASN A 247 7.59 24.60 -11.11
N ALA A 248 6.55 25.45 -10.93
CA ALA A 248 6.05 26.30 -12.01
C ALA A 248 7.08 27.39 -12.39
N ALA A 249 7.74 28.00 -11.40
CA ALA A 249 8.79 29.01 -11.65
C ALA A 249 10.01 28.40 -12.34
N GLU A 250 10.43 27.19 -11.93
CA GLU A 250 11.51 26.43 -12.59
C GLU A 250 11.19 26.16 -14.07
N LYS A 251 9.98 25.64 -14.35
CA LYS A 251 9.53 25.38 -15.73
C LYS A 251 9.50 26.65 -16.61
N ILE A 252 9.07 27.79 -16.04
CA ILE A 252 9.08 29.07 -16.76
C ILE A 252 10.51 29.49 -17.09
N LYS A 253 11.46 29.25 -16.17
CA LYS A 253 12.87 29.56 -16.39
C LYS A 253 13.45 28.67 -17.49
N GLU A 254 13.25 27.35 -17.42
CA GLU A 254 13.69 26.40 -18.44
C GLU A 254 13.13 26.75 -19.84
N LEU A 255 11.84 27.11 -19.92
CA LEU A 255 11.22 27.47 -21.18
C LEU A 255 11.80 28.74 -21.77
N ARG A 256 12.13 29.75 -20.97
CA ARG A 256 12.80 30.96 -21.41
C ARG A 256 14.20 30.68 -21.97
N GLU A 257 14.99 29.85 -21.26
CA GLU A 257 16.31 29.44 -21.72
C GLU A 257 16.26 28.69 -23.06
N ILE A 258 15.24 27.83 -23.30
CA ILE A 258 15.03 27.15 -24.57
C ILE A 258 14.71 28.17 -25.70
N PHE A 259 13.84 29.14 -25.44
CA PHE A 259 13.48 30.15 -26.44
C PHE A 259 14.62 31.10 -26.77
N GLU A 260 15.47 31.45 -25.81
CA GLU A 260 16.63 32.29 -25.96
C GLU A 260 17.81 31.57 -26.66
N SER A 261 17.92 30.24 -26.47
CA SER A 261 18.96 29.41 -27.09
C SER A 261 18.63 28.98 -28.54
N GLY A 262 17.39 29.17 -29.02
CA GLY A 262 16.92 28.82 -30.37
C GLY A 262 16.87 30.00 -31.32
N ALA A 263 17.31 31.19 -30.93
CA ALA A 263 17.45 32.38 -31.73
C ALA A 263 18.93 32.66 -32.05
#